data_77e5fec030eccf77e4b2bf476ef43cda
#
_entry.id   77e5fec030eccf77e4b2bf476ef43cda
#
_cell.length_a   1.000
_cell.length_b   1.000
_cell.length_c   1.000
_cell.angle_alpha   90.00
_cell.angle_beta   90.00
_cell.angle_gamma   90.00
#
_symmetry.space_group_name_H-M   'P 1'
#
loop_
_entity.id
_entity.type
_entity.pdbx_description
1 polymer ?
#
loop_
_entity_poly.entity_id
_entity_poly.type
_entity_poly.pdbx_seq_one_letter_code
_entity_poly.pdbx_strand_id
1 'polypeptide(L)'
;KGKTNNNLPNFKLGFDYTNSSNTGIHRQLGINFKAGNTFNYESGFDSETFDLQATDVYWNFPEIESNLIIAGVGELSAQLQIPLGFKIDTDKPVTLMIDEKDNMENYAIYLVDLLTGQIFNMKTPKILNLAKGTYEDRFILIFGGTALGVDDETLLNKIFVYSDNQNNEI
;
A
#
# COMPACT_ATOMS: atom_id res chain seq x y z
N LYS A 1 9.58 20.73 26.18
CA LYS A 1 8.42 20.03 25.60
C LYS A 1 8.90 18.69 25.09
N GLY A 2 8.54 17.58 25.78
CA GLY A 2 8.92 16.23 25.40
C GLY A 2 8.41 15.91 23.99
N LYS A 3 9.32 15.52 23.09
CA LYS A 3 8.95 14.76 21.91
C LYS A 3 8.30 13.47 22.41
N THR A 4 7.00 13.31 22.23
CA THR A 4 6.39 11.99 22.25
C THR A 4 7.01 11.24 21.06
N ASN A 5 7.99 10.40 21.34
CA ASN A 5 8.44 9.41 20.39
C ASN A 5 7.25 8.47 20.19
N ASN A 6 6.45 8.72 19.18
CA ASN A 6 5.49 7.76 18.67
C ASN A 6 6.30 6.64 18.02
N ASN A 7 6.68 5.62 18.80
CA ASN A 7 7.37 4.41 18.34
C ASN A 7 6.39 3.48 17.57
N LEU A 8 5.43 4.04 16.86
CA LEU A 8 4.52 3.24 16.03
C LEU A 8 5.27 2.69 14.82
N PRO A 9 5.04 1.43 14.47
CA PRO A 9 5.48 0.92 13.19
C PRO A 9 4.93 1.80 12.07
N ASN A 10 5.77 2.13 11.09
CA ASN A 10 5.38 2.96 9.97
C ASN A 10 6.30 2.76 8.77
N PHE A 11 5.82 3.12 7.59
CA PHE A 11 6.67 3.23 6.41
C PHE A 11 6.18 4.33 5.46
N LYS A 12 7.04 4.72 4.55
CA LYS A 12 6.73 5.59 3.42
C LYS A 12 6.89 4.83 2.12
N LEU A 13 5.83 4.85 1.33
CA LEU A 13 5.80 4.27 0.00
C LEU A 13 6.13 5.35 -1.02
N GLY A 14 7.20 5.17 -1.78
CA GLY A 14 7.60 6.05 -2.86
C GLY A 14 7.01 5.60 -4.19
N PHE A 15 6.66 6.55 -5.04
CA PHE A 15 6.10 6.33 -6.36
C PHE A 15 6.73 7.28 -7.37
N ASP A 16 7.50 6.71 -8.30
CA ASP A 16 8.15 7.45 -9.37
C ASP A 16 7.40 7.26 -10.69
N TYR A 17 7.15 8.37 -11.37
CA TYR A 17 6.60 8.35 -12.71
C TYR A 17 7.12 9.53 -13.54
N THR A 18 6.92 9.47 -14.85
CA THR A 18 7.20 10.58 -15.76
C THR A 18 5.87 11.14 -16.27
N ASN A 19 5.64 12.42 -16.02
CA ASN A 19 4.40 13.08 -16.43
C ASN A 19 4.33 13.32 -17.95
N SER A 20 3.24 13.90 -18.42
CA SER A 20 3.02 14.24 -19.83
C SER A 20 4.03 15.24 -20.40
N SER A 21 4.63 16.06 -19.55
CA SER A 21 5.68 17.03 -19.91
C SER A 21 7.09 16.43 -19.87
N ASN A 22 7.24 15.12 -19.78
CA ASN A 22 8.50 14.39 -19.64
C ASN A 22 9.32 14.73 -18.39
N THR A 23 8.66 15.21 -17.34
CA THR A 23 9.30 15.50 -16.05
C THR A 23 9.13 14.28 -15.12
N GLY A 24 10.24 13.86 -14.50
CA GLY A 24 10.22 12.83 -13.45
C GLY A 24 9.60 13.42 -12.18
N ILE A 25 8.64 12.70 -11.61
CA ILE A 25 7.93 13.04 -10.38
C ILE A 25 8.11 11.92 -9.37
N HIS A 26 8.39 12.30 -8.14
CA HIS A 26 8.39 11.41 -6.98
C HIS A 26 7.25 11.80 -6.05
N ARG A 27 6.33 10.85 -5.81
CA ARG A 27 5.25 10.97 -4.82
C ARG A 27 5.55 10.07 -3.63
N GLN A 28 5.04 10.43 -2.47
CA GLN A 28 5.24 9.65 -1.25
C GLN A 28 3.94 9.52 -0.48
N LEU A 29 3.59 8.30 -0.07
CA LEU A 29 2.49 8.00 0.84
C LEU A 29 3.06 7.60 2.19
N GLY A 30 2.41 8.03 3.28
CA GLY A 30 2.73 7.60 4.64
C GLY A 30 1.68 6.66 5.21
N ILE A 31 2.11 5.69 6.02
CA ILE A 31 1.20 4.83 6.79
C ILE A 31 1.77 4.54 8.17
N ASN A 32 0.91 4.57 9.18
CA ASN A 32 1.21 4.25 10.56
C ASN A 32 0.31 3.11 11.02
N PHE A 33 0.85 2.22 11.87
CA PHE A 33 0.11 1.11 12.44
C PHE A 33 -0.13 1.34 13.92
N LYS A 34 -1.41 1.33 14.34
CA LYS A 34 -1.78 1.56 15.73
C LYS A 34 -2.94 0.66 16.14
N ALA A 35 -2.75 -0.10 17.22
CA ALA A 35 -3.83 -0.89 17.78
C ALA A 35 -5.07 -0.03 18.07
N GLY A 36 -6.24 -0.49 17.65
CA GLY A 36 -7.50 0.20 17.80
C GLY A 36 -7.91 1.08 16.62
N ASN A 37 -6.98 1.43 15.71
CA ASN A 37 -7.35 2.07 14.45
C ASN A 37 -8.00 1.06 13.49
N THR A 38 -8.74 1.57 12.51
CA THR A 38 -9.48 0.80 11.51
C THR A 38 -9.17 1.31 10.11
N PHE A 39 -9.95 0.90 9.10
CA PHE A 39 -9.95 1.51 7.77
C PHE A 39 -10.96 2.66 7.63
N ASN A 40 -11.66 3.05 8.70
CA ASN A 40 -12.42 4.28 8.74
C ASN A 40 -11.49 5.49 8.89
N TYR A 41 -11.99 6.69 8.61
CA TYR A 41 -11.19 7.90 8.77
C TYR A 41 -10.80 8.13 10.24
N GLU A 42 -9.50 8.11 10.49
CA GLU A 42 -8.90 8.25 11.82
C GLU A 42 -8.33 9.65 12.01
N SER A 43 -9.08 10.52 12.69
CA SER A 43 -8.66 11.91 12.94
C SER A 43 -7.30 11.97 13.64
N GLY A 44 -6.40 12.78 13.09
CA GLY A 44 -5.03 12.93 13.58
C GLY A 44 -4.04 11.89 13.02
N PHE A 45 -4.51 10.90 12.27
CA PHE A 45 -3.67 9.90 11.58
C PHE A 45 -3.84 9.94 10.07
N ASP A 46 -5.03 10.26 9.58
CA ASP A 46 -5.36 10.28 8.16
C ASP A 46 -5.27 11.68 7.57
N SER A 47 -4.81 11.76 6.34
CA SER A 47 -4.81 12.97 5.55
C SER A 47 -5.23 12.68 4.12
N GLU A 48 -6.22 13.41 3.65
CA GLU A 48 -6.72 13.28 2.28
C GLU A 48 -5.73 13.86 1.27
N THR A 49 -5.77 13.30 0.06
CA THR A 49 -5.06 13.85 -1.10
C THR A 49 -5.88 14.98 -1.70
N PHE A 50 -5.43 16.22 -1.56
CA PHE A 50 -6.11 17.39 -2.16
C PHE A 50 -5.66 17.69 -3.58
N ASP A 51 -4.53 17.15 -4.01
CA ASP A 51 -3.87 17.45 -5.29
C ASP A 51 -3.65 16.19 -6.15
N LEU A 52 -4.67 15.32 -6.24
CA LEU A 52 -4.58 14.10 -7.04
C LEU A 52 -4.15 14.43 -8.47
N GLN A 53 -3.03 13.86 -8.89
CA GLN A 53 -2.44 14.10 -10.19
C GLN A 53 -3.08 13.20 -11.28
N ALA A 54 -2.79 13.49 -12.54
CA ALA A 54 -3.24 12.67 -13.67
C ALA A 54 -2.67 11.24 -13.59
N THR A 55 -1.41 11.10 -13.16
CA THR A 55 -0.82 9.83 -12.72
C THR A 55 -0.48 9.97 -11.25
N ASP A 56 -1.02 9.10 -10.42
CA ASP A 56 -0.84 9.15 -8.96
C ASP A 56 -1.07 7.79 -8.30
N VAL A 57 -0.68 7.72 -7.03
CA VAL A 57 -0.91 6.59 -6.12
C VAL A 57 -1.54 7.12 -4.83
N TYR A 58 -2.40 6.33 -4.20
CA TYR A 58 -3.12 6.72 -2.99
C TYR A 58 -3.57 5.49 -2.18
N TRP A 59 -3.79 5.68 -0.88
CA TRP A 59 -4.48 4.69 -0.07
C TRP A 59 -5.98 4.72 -0.43
N ASN A 60 -6.54 3.56 -0.78
CA ASN A 60 -7.91 3.43 -1.26
C ASN A 60 -8.71 2.52 -0.32
N PHE A 61 -9.21 3.08 0.78
CA PHE A 61 -9.95 2.32 1.77
C PHE A 61 -11.45 2.28 1.45
N PRO A 62 -12.10 1.10 1.47
CA PRO A 62 -13.50 0.96 1.09
C PRO A 62 -14.48 1.79 1.95
N GLU A 63 -14.12 2.07 3.19
CA GLU A 63 -14.94 2.81 4.15
C GLU A 63 -14.82 4.34 4.03
N ILE A 64 -13.90 4.82 3.19
CA ILE A 64 -13.61 6.25 3.00
C ILE A 64 -13.81 6.60 1.52
N GLU A 65 -14.65 7.61 1.25
CA GLU A 65 -14.88 8.05 -0.15
C GLU A 65 -13.69 8.81 -0.74
N SER A 66 -12.87 9.44 0.10
CA SER A 66 -11.71 10.21 -0.34
C SER A 66 -10.45 9.35 -0.40
N ASN A 67 -9.53 9.71 -1.30
CA ASN A 67 -8.21 9.11 -1.38
C ASN A 67 -7.29 9.70 -0.32
N LEU A 68 -6.50 8.85 0.35
CA LEU A 68 -5.58 9.29 1.40
C LEU A 68 -4.13 9.31 0.92
N ILE A 69 -3.38 10.30 1.38
CA ILE A 69 -1.92 10.39 1.24
C ILE A 69 -1.19 9.92 2.51
N ILE A 70 -1.82 10.09 3.67
CA ILE A 70 -1.37 9.55 4.96
C ILE A 70 -2.52 8.73 5.54
N ALA A 71 -2.21 7.56 6.08
CA ALA A 71 -3.18 6.69 6.71
C ALA A 71 -2.68 6.15 8.05
N GLY A 72 -3.60 6.03 9.01
CA GLY A 72 -3.39 5.31 10.26
C GLY A 72 -4.31 4.12 10.33
N VAL A 73 -3.75 2.92 10.26
CA VAL A 73 -4.51 1.67 10.23
C VAL A 73 -4.29 0.85 11.49
N GLY A 74 -4.99 -0.27 11.62
CA GLY A 74 -4.90 -1.18 12.75
C GLY A 74 -3.50 -1.73 13.02
N GLU A 75 -3.37 -2.54 14.03
CA GLU A 75 -2.11 -3.14 14.44
C GLU A 75 -1.44 -3.92 13.29
N LEU A 76 -0.14 -3.70 13.12
CA LEU A 76 0.65 -4.42 12.11
C LEU A 76 0.63 -5.93 12.39
N SER A 77 0.20 -6.69 11.42
CA SER A 77 0.11 -8.15 11.50
C SER A 77 0.21 -8.80 10.11
N ALA A 78 0.47 -10.10 10.09
CA ALA A 78 0.49 -10.88 8.85
C ALA A 78 -0.90 -11.05 8.19
N GLN A 79 -1.97 -10.70 8.88
CA GLN A 79 -3.34 -10.76 8.35
C GLN A 79 -3.79 -9.43 7.74
N LEU A 80 -3.06 -8.34 8.00
CA LEU A 80 -3.42 -7.01 7.52
C LEU A 80 -3.19 -6.91 6.01
N GLN A 81 -4.18 -6.40 5.30
CA GLN A 81 -4.12 -6.12 3.86
C GLN A 81 -4.46 -4.66 3.62
N ILE A 82 -3.59 -3.92 2.97
CA ILE A 82 -3.75 -2.48 2.75
C ILE A 82 -4.08 -2.24 1.28
N PRO A 83 -5.31 -1.82 0.94
CA PRO A 83 -5.68 -1.48 -0.43
C PRO A 83 -4.91 -0.28 -0.96
N LEU A 84 -4.41 -0.39 -2.19
CA LEU A 84 -3.63 0.63 -2.87
C LEU A 84 -4.27 0.96 -4.21
N GLY A 85 -4.60 2.23 -4.43
CA GLY A 85 -5.17 2.73 -5.67
C GLY A 85 -4.11 3.40 -6.56
N PHE A 86 -4.27 3.25 -7.87
CA PHE A 86 -3.48 3.95 -8.89
C PHE A 86 -4.38 4.66 -9.86
N LYS A 87 -3.97 5.85 -10.26
CA LYS A 87 -4.45 6.55 -11.43
C LYS A 87 -3.31 6.68 -12.43
N ILE A 88 -3.50 6.21 -13.65
CA ILE A 88 -2.47 6.18 -14.69
C ILE A 88 -2.99 6.91 -15.93
N ASP A 89 -2.31 7.96 -16.34
CA ASP A 89 -2.65 8.75 -17.53
C ASP A 89 -1.66 8.58 -18.68
N THR A 90 -0.59 7.83 -18.47
CA THR A 90 0.47 7.62 -19.46
C THR A 90 0.76 6.13 -19.61
N ASP A 91 1.22 5.70 -20.82
CA ASP A 91 1.68 4.34 -21.05
C ASP A 91 3.15 4.12 -20.63
N LYS A 92 3.72 5.07 -19.87
CA LYS A 92 5.08 4.95 -19.37
C LYS A 92 5.12 4.08 -18.11
N PRO A 93 6.22 3.32 -17.90
CA PRO A 93 6.41 2.58 -16.67
C PRO A 93 6.39 3.49 -15.44
N VAL A 94 5.83 2.98 -14.35
CA VAL A 94 5.89 3.60 -13.02
C VAL A 94 6.69 2.71 -12.08
N THR A 95 7.31 3.29 -11.05
CA THR A 95 8.11 2.52 -10.10
C THR A 95 7.60 2.72 -8.69
N LEU A 96 7.38 1.63 -7.99
CA LEU A 96 6.96 1.62 -6.58
C LEU A 96 8.12 1.15 -5.71
N MET A 97 8.35 1.80 -4.57
CA MET A 97 9.46 1.49 -3.66
C MET A 97 9.10 1.80 -2.21
N ILE A 98 9.85 1.25 -1.28
CA ILE A 98 9.79 1.64 0.14
C ILE A 98 10.91 2.66 0.37
N ASP A 99 10.55 3.91 0.64
CA ASP A 99 11.51 4.98 0.90
C ASP A 99 12.05 4.95 2.32
N GLU A 100 11.17 4.73 3.29
CA GLU A 100 11.49 4.68 4.72
C GLU A 100 10.68 3.59 5.39
N LYS A 101 11.25 2.95 6.40
CA LYS A 101 10.58 1.93 7.21
C LYS A 101 11.12 1.99 8.65
N ASP A 102 10.24 2.25 9.63
CA ASP A 102 10.59 2.37 11.04
C ASP A 102 9.78 1.40 11.90
N ASN A 103 10.44 0.79 12.88
CA ASN A 103 9.85 -0.14 13.85
C ASN A 103 9.12 -1.33 13.19
N MET A 104 9.64 -1.80 12.06
CA MET A 104 9.10 -2.92 11.27
C MET A 104 10.19 -3.94 10.91
N GLU A 105 11.22 -4.10 11.77
CA GLU A 105 12.39 -4.94 11.48
C GLU A 105 12.02 -6.40 11.25
N ASN A 106 10.96 -6.87 11.91
CA ASN A 106 10.48 -8.24 11.82
C ASN A 106 9.43 -8.46 10.71
N TYR A 107 9.19 -7.46 9.87
CA TYR A 107 8.22 -7.54 8.78
C TYR A 107 8.83 -7.21 7.43
N ALA A 108 8.56 -8.06 6.45
CA ALA A 108 8.74 -7.77 5.04
C ALA A 108 7.44 -7.23 4.45
N ILE A 109 7.54 -6.34 3.48
CA ILE A 109 6.40 -5.74 2.76
C ILE A 109 6.34 -6.36 1.38
N TYR A 110 5.15 -6.77 0.96
CA TYR A 110 4.89 -7.34 -0.36
C TYR A 110 3.77 -6.58 -1.06
N LEU A 111 3.96 -6.31 -2.35
CA LEU A 111 2.90 -5.85 -3.24
C LEU A 111 2.26 -7.07 -3.91
N VAL A 112 0.95 -7.15 -3.89
CA VAL A 112 0.19 -8.21 -4.56
C VAL A 112 -0.63 -7.60 -5.68
N ASP A 113 -0.50 -8.14 -6.88
CA ASP A 113 -1.38 -7.89 -8.01
C ASP A 113 -2.50 -8.96 -8.00
N LEU A 114 -3.65 -8.60 -7.52
CA LEU A 114 -4.80 -9.52 -7.39
C LEU A 114 -5.31 -10.02 -8.74
N LEU A 115 -5.08 -9.27 -9.82
CA LEU A 115 -5.50 -9.67 -11.17
C LEU A 115 -4.64 -10.83 -11.71
N THR A 116 -3.33 -10.77 -11.47
CA THR A 116 -2.38 -11.76 -12.00
C THR A 116 -1.96 -12.81 -10.97
N GLY A 117 -2.21 -12.57 -9.69
CA GLY A 117 -1.74 -13.38 -8.57
C GLY A 117 -0.24 -13.23 -8.29
N GLN A 118 0.44 -12.26 -8.91
CA GLN A 118 1.86 -12.01 -8.68
C GLN A 118 2.10 -11.32 -7.33
N ILE A 119 3.13 -11.78 -6.64
CA ILE A 119 3.60 -11.20 -5.38
C ILE A 119 5.03 -10.67 -5.58
N PHE A 120 5.22 -9.40 -5.20
CA PHE A 120 6.51 -8.73 -5.30
C PHE A 120 7.04 -8.38 -3.92
N ASN A 121 8.21 -8.88 -3.56
CA ASN A 121 8.91 -8.42 -2.36
C ASN A 121 9.40 -6.98 -2.57
N MET A 122 8.95 -6.07 -1.72
CA MET A 122 9.26 -4.64 -1.79
C MET A 122 10.63 -4.27 -1.21
N LYS A 123 11.48 -5.25 -0.95
CA LYS A 123 12.88 -5.02 -0.58
C LYS A 123 13.66 -4.25 -1.67
N THR A 124 13.24 -4.39 -2.92
CA THR A 124 13.77 -3.66 -4.07
C THR A 124 12.64 -2.97 -4.82
N PRO A 125 12.90 -1.82 -5.48
CA PRO A 125 11.90 -1.14 -6.29
C PRO A 125 11.26 -2.05 -7.34
N LYS A 126 9.97 -1.84 -7.62
CA LYS A 126 9.22 -2.59 -8.63
C LYS A 126 8.73 -1.69 -9.74
N ILE A 127 9.05 -2.06 -10.95
CA ILE A 127 8.56 -1.40 -12.16
C ILE A 127 7.24 -2.05 -12.53
N LEU A 128 6.20 -1.22 -12.68
CA LEU A 128 4.87 -1.63 -13.11
C LEU A 128 4.58 -1.02 -14.48
N ASN A 129 4.12 -1.87 -15.41
CA ASN A 129 3.67 -1.46 -16.73
C ASN A 129 2.13 -1.50 -16.72
N LEU A 130 1.52 -0.38 -16.37
CA LEU A 130 0.08 -0.25 -16.27
C LEU A 130 -0.44 0.57 -17.46
N ALA A 131 -1.48 0.09 -18.12
CA ALA A 131 -2.17 0.86 -19.13
C ALA A 131 -2.90 2.06 -18.52
N LYS A 132 -3.22 3.06 -19.30
CA LYS A 132 -4.03 4.20 -18.88
C LYS A 132 -5.35 3.72 -18.25
N GLY A 133 -5.66 4.21 -17.04
CA GLY A 133 -6.85 3.81 -16.29
C GLY A 133 -6.75 4.11 -14.80
N THR A 134 -7.79 3.70 -14.08
CA THR A 134 -7.86 3.76 -12.62
C THR A 134 -7.94 2.33 -12.06
N TYR A 135 -7.12 2.04 -11.07
CA TYR A 135 -6.97 0.71 -10.47
C TYR A 135 -7.23 0.80 -8.97
N GLU A 136 -8.44 0.52 -8.53
CA GLU A 136 -8.85 0.66 -7.13
C GLU A 136 -8.92 -0.69 -6.39
N ASP A 137 -9.17 -1.78 -7.12
CA ASP A 137 -9.39 -3.13 -6.54
C ASP A 137 -8.33 -4.15 -6.96
N ARG A 138 -7.23 -3.70 -7.56
CA ARG A 138 -6.22 -4.59 -8.13
C ARG A 138 -5.02 -4.84 -7.23
N PHE A 139 -4.59 -3.85 -6.46
CA PHE A 139 -3.36 -3.94 -5.71
C PHE A 139 -3.57 -3.83 -4.21
N ILE A 140 -2.88 -4.67 -3.46
CA ILE A 140 -2.80 -4.59 -2.01
C ILE A 140 -1.35 -4.72 -1.53
N LEU A 141 -1.06 -4.17 -0.36
CA LEU A 141 0.15 -4.48 0.39
C LEU A 141 -0.17 -5.49 1.48
N ILE A 142 0.71 -6.47 1.66
CA ILE A 142 0.65 -7.46 2.73
C ILE A 142 1.99 -7.52 3.46
N PHE A 143 1.99 -8.15 4.62
CA PHE A 143 3.14 -8.19 5.53
C PHE A 143 3.47 -9.62 5.90
N GLY A 144 4.75 -10.01 5.73
CA GLY A 144 5.27 -11.30 6.14
C GLY A 144 6.29 -11.16 7.25
N GLY A 145 6.34 -12.14 8.16
CA GLY A 145 7.41 -12.19 9.17
C GLY A 145 8.75 -12.54 8.52
N THR A 146 9.81 -11.81 8.85
CA THR A 146 11.17 -12.10 8.36
C THR A 146 11.81 -13.30 9.05
N ALA A 147 11.29 -13.71 10.22
CA ALA A 147 11.88 -14.75 11.08
C ALA A 147 11.60 -16.19 10.61
N LEU A 148 10.66 -16.38 9.72
CA LEU A 148 10.34 -17.67 9.10
C LEU A 148 10.35 -17.41 7.60
N GLY A 149 11.29 -17.97 6.86
CA GLY A 149 11.28 -17.90 5.39
C GLY A 149 9.93 -18.36 4.85
N VAL A 150 8.95 -17.47 4.91
CA VAL A 150 7.62 -17.67 4.36
C VAL A 150 7.80 -17.59 2.86
N ASP A 151 7.69 -18.72 2.19
CA ASP A 151 7.73 -18.78 0.75
C ASP A 151 6.48 -18.09 0.15
N ASP A 152 6.61 -17.67 -1.09
CA ASP A 152 5.54 -16.97 -1.81
C ASP A 152 4.25 -17.81 -1.89
N GLU A 153 4.36 -19.14 -1.88
CA GLU A 153 3.23 -20.06 -1.90
C GLU A 153 2.38 -19.99 -0.61
N THR A 154 3.01 -19.85 0.55
CA THR A 154 2.32 -19.68 1.83
C THR A 154 1.59 -18.35 1.92
N LEU A 155 2.16 -17.28 1.34
CA LEU A 155 1.53 -15.97 1.24
C LEU A 155 0.34 -16.00 0.28
N LEU A 156 0.48 -16.63 -0.88
CA LEU A 156 -0.61 -16.83 -1.85
C LEU A 156 -1.80 -17.56 -1.24
N ASN A 157 -1.57 -18.64 -0.51
CA ASN A 157 -2.63 -19.41 0.12
C ASN A 157 -3.44 -18.59 1.14
N LYS A 158 -2.81 -17.68 1.86
CA LYS A 158 -3.49 -16.75 2.78
C LYS A 158 -4.41 -15.78 2.05
N ILE A 159 -4.03 -15.29 0.88
CA ILE A 159 -4.79 -14.34 0.08
C ILE A 159 -6.01 -15.02 -0.56
N PHE A 160 -5.83 -16.21 -1.12
CA PHE A 160 -6.92 -16.97 -1.75
C PHE A 160 -7.99 -17.41 -0.76
N VAL A 161 -7.63 -17.82 0.46
CA VAL A 161 -8.59 -18.14 1.53
C VAL A 161 -9.45 -16.94 1.90
N TYR A 162 -8.91 -15.72 1.85
CA TYR A 162 -9.68 -14.50 2.14
C TYR A 162 -10.65 -14.14 1.02
N SER A 163 -10.28 -14.28 -0.26
CA SER A 163 -11.15 -14.00 -1.40
C SER A 163 -12.32 -14.98 -1.52
N ASP A 164 -12.11 -16.25 -1.20
CA ASP A 164 -13.19 -17.26 -1.18
C ASP A 164 -14.23 -16.99 -0.09
N ASN A 165 -13.82 -16.46 1.06
CA ASN A 165 -14.74 -16.10 2.13
C ASN A 165 -15.60 -14.85 1.82
N GLN A 166 -15.16 -13.99 0.93
CA GLN A 166 -15.95 -12.83 0.49
C GLN A 166 -16.95 -13.18 -0.61
N ASN A 167 -16.71 -14.23 -1.38
CA ASN A 167 -17.62 -14.67 -2.44
C ASN A 167 -18.72 -15.63 -1.96
N ASN A 168 -18.73 -16.02 -0.69
CA ASN A 168 -19.71 -16.95 -0.10
C ASN A 168 -20.83 -16.26 0.70
N GLU A 169 -20.95 -14.93 0.68
CA GLU A 169 -22.17 -14.26 1.12
C GLU A 169 -23.14 -14.11 -0.05
N ILE A 170 -23.92 -15.14 -0.24
CA ILE A 170 -25.17 -15.05 -1.00
C ILE A 170 -26.29 -14.75 0.00
#